data_6d4bf9dec1d0224643f52e2a7116a557
#
_entry.id   6d4bf9dec1d0224643f52e2a7116a557
#
_cell.length_a   1.000
_cell.length_b   1.000
_cell.length_c   1.000
_cell.angle_alpha   90.00
_cell.angle_beta   90.00
_cell.angle_gamma   90.00
#
_symmetry.space_group_name_H-M   'P 1'
#
loop_
_entity.id
_entity.type
_entity.pdbx_description
1 polymer ?
#
loop_
_entity_poly.entity_id
_entity_poly.type
_entity_poly.pdbx_seq_one_letter_code
_entity_poly.pdbx_strand_id
1 'polypeptide(L)'
;GATALAIDNRYIACFGGVNATLFLKTITDLYHIGRDTTLTDETRKQKNYDYMSHYMTQPIEYYGFNKECYLFDTHTQQWSVLDTQTDFARAGATLVGSPDEFYLVQGELKPGVRSNKTFKVVVK
;
A
#
# COMPACT_ATOMS: atom_id res chain seq x y z
N GLY A 1 0.21 -3.22 -4.30
CA GLY A 1 0.95 -3.43 -3.07
C GLY A 1 0.14 -4.04 -1.93
N ALA A 2 -1.18 -4.29 -2.12
CA ALA A 2 -1.97 -5.08 -1.18
C ALA A 2 -1.63 -6.57 -1.31
N THR A 3 -1.92 -7.33 -0.24
CA THR A 3 -1.82 -8.80 -0.23
C THR A 3 -3.16 -9.40 0.16
N ALA A 4 -3.45 -10.61 -0.29
CA ALA A 4 -4.74 -11.25 -0.07
C ALA A 4 -4.58 -12.75 0.21
N LEU A 5 -5.57 -13.30 0.90
CA LEU A 5 -5.65 -14.72 1.24
C LEU A 5 -7.10 -15.19 1.12
N ALA A 6 -7.27 -16.39 0.56
CA ALA A 6 -8.58 -17.05 0.52
C ALA A 6 -8.87 -17.74 1.87
N ILE A 7 -10.11 -17.60 2.34
CA ILE A 7 -10.59 -18.20 3.59
C ILE A 7 -11.86 -19.00 3.29
N ASP A 8 -11.90 -20.26 3.75
CA ASP A 8 -13.08 -21.15 3.72
C ASP A 8 -13.72 -21.32 2.34
N ASN A 9 -12.93 -21.25 1.27
CA ASN A 9 -13.44 -21.35 -0.12
C ASN A 9 -14.58 -20.34 -0.45
N ARG A 10 -14.76 -19.34 0.36
CA ARG A 10 -15.84 -18.34 0.20
C ARG A 10 -15.32 -16.90 0.25
N TYR A 11 -14.40 -16.60 1.15
CA TYR A 11 -13.97 -15.24 1.40
C TYR A 11 -12.57 -14.97 0.90
N ILE A 12 -12.31 -13.71 0.53
CA ILE A 12 -10.96 -13.21 0.24
C ILE A 12 -10.69 -12.07 1.22
N ALA A 13 -9.69 -12.23 2.08
CA ALA A 13 -9.23 -11.20 2.99
C ALA A 13 -8.08 -10.43 2.33
N CYS A 14 -8.17 -9.09 2.30
CA CYS A 14 -7.18 -8.20 1.69
C CYS A 14 -6.59 -7.27 2.74
N PHE A 15 -5.27 -7.13 2.74
CA PHE A 15 -4.52 -6.32 3.70
C PHE A 15 -3.63 -5.33 2.99
N GLY A 16 -3.52 -4.13 3.57
CA GLY A 16 -2.55 -3.13 3.18
C GLY A 16 -2.81 -2.52 1.81
N GLY A 17 -1.72 -2.11 1.18
CA GLY A 17 -1.71 -1.43 -0.09
C GLY A 17 -1.58 0.09 0.04
N VAL A 18 -1.23 0.73 -1.07
CA VAL A 18 -1.03 2.17 -1.14
C VAL A 18 -2.36 2.92 -1.18
N ASN A 19 -2.34 4.19 -0.78
CA ASN A 19 -3.43 5.12 -1.06
C ASN A 19 -3.44 5.44 -2.56
N ALA A 20 -4.44 4.96 -3.27
CA ALA A 20 -4.53 5.09 -4.72
C ALA A 20 -4.56 6.56 -5.17
N THR A 21 -5.28 7.43 -4.44
CA THR A 21 -5.40 8.85 -4.77
C THR A 21 -4.04 9.55 -4.70
N LEU A 22 -3.31 9.38 -3.60
CA LEU A 22 -1.98 9.96 -3.44
C LEU A 22 -0.96 9.37 -4.43
N PHE A 23 -0.99 8.07 -4.62
CA PHE A 23 -0.09 7.38 -5.53
C PHE A 23 -0.28 7.83 -6.99
N LEU A 24 -1.53 7.89 -7.45
CA LEU A 24 -1.86 8.35 -8.80
C LEU A 24 -1.52 9.83 -9.00
N LYS A 25 -1.78 10.67 -8.00
CA LYS A 25 -1.37 12.08 -8.03
C LYS A 25 0.14 12.21 -8.21
N THR A 26 0.92 11.48 -7.43
CA THR A 26 2.39 11.50 -7.50
C THR A 26 2.90 11.09 -8.86
N ILE A 27 2.41 9.97 -9.41
CA ILE A 27 2.80 9.50 -10.75
C ILE A 27 2.42 10.52 -11.82
N THR A 28 1.22 11.11 -11.72
CA THR A 28 0.73 12.09 -12.68
C THR A 28 1.56 13.37 -12.65
N ASP A 29 1.88 13.87 -11.47
CA ASP A 29 2.71 15.07 -11.32
C ASP A 29 4.12 14.84 -11.89
N LEU A 30 4.73 13.71 -11.61
CA LEU A 30 6.05 13.34 -12.15
C LEU A 30 6.01 13.18 -13.68
N TYR A 31 4.94 12.60 -14.21
CA TYR A 31 4.73 12.48 -15.65
C TYR A 31 4.68 13.85 -16.32
N HIS A 32 3.93 14.81 -15.76
CA HIS A 32 3.83 16.16 -16.29
C HIS A 32 5.16 16.93 -16.19
N ILE A 33 5.88 16.80 -15.07
CA ILE A 33 7.22 17.40 -14.94
C ILE A 33 8.16 16.85 -16.02
N GLY A 34 8.17 15.54 -16.23
CA GLY A 34 9.04 14.89 -17.21
C GLY A 34 8.76 15.27 -18.66
N ARG A 35 7.54 15.72 -18.96
CA ARG A 35 7.09 16.09 -20.31
C ARG A 35 6.90 17.60 -20.52
N ASP A 36 7.27 18.41 -19.56
CA ASP A 36 7.13 19.86 -19.65
C ASP A 36 8.16 20.44 -20.62
N THR A 37 7.75 20.75 -21.84
CA THR A 37 8.61 21.32 -22.89
C THR A 37 8.96 22.78 -22.69
N THR A 38 8.31 23.47 -21.73
CA THR A 38 8.63 24.86 -21.39
C THR A 38 9.87 24.98 -20.52
N LEU A 39 10.35 23.83 -19.97
CA LEU A 39 11.52 23.74 -19.10
C LEU A 39 12.74 23.27 -19.88
N THR A 40 13.93 23.74 -19.48
CA THR A 40 15.20 23.13 -19.90
C THR A 40 15.35 21.74 -19.28
N ASP A 41 16.24 20.89 -19.86
CA ASP A 41 16.51 19.57 -19.31
C ASP A 41 17.02 19.62 -17.87
N GLU A 42 17.89 20.59 -17.56
CA GLU A 42 18.42 20.78 -16.19
C GLU A 42 17.30 21.17 -15.22
N THR A 43 16.45 22.12 -15.58
CA THR A 43 15.34 22.56 -14.74
C THR A 43 14.33 21.42 -14.53
N ARG A 44 14.06 20.63 -15.56
CA ARG A 44 13.17 19.46 -15.47
C ARG A 44 13.73 18.40 -14.50
N LYS A 45 15.01 18.09 -14.58
CA LYS A 45 15.70 17.17 -13.65
C LYS A 45 15.65 17.71 -12.22
N GLN A 46 15.89 18.99 -12.03
CA GLN A 46 15.84 19.63 -10.71
C GLN A 46 14.43 19.57 -10.10
N LYS A 47 13.40 19.89 -10.89
CA LYS A 47 12.01 19.80 -10.43
C LYS A 47 11.62 18.37 -10.05
N ASN A 48 12.04 17.39 -10.85
CA ASN A 48 11.80 15.99 -10.56
C ASN A 48 12.48 15.59 -9.24
N TYR A 49 13.73 15.95 -9.07
CA TYR A 49 14.47 15.69 -7.84
C TYR A 49 13.82 16.34 -6.62
N ASP A 50 13.43 17.61 -6.71
CA ASP A 50 12.78 18.34 -5.61
C ASP A 50 11.45 17.70 -5.23
N TYR A 51 10.65 17.32 -6.24
CA TYR A 51 9.38 16.64 -6.02
C TYR A 51 9.57 15.29 -5.31
N MET A 52 10.49 14.47 -5.82
CA MET A 52 10.78 13.15 -5.24
C MET A 52 11.36 13.27 -3.84
N SER A 53 12.26 14.23 -3.60
CA SER A 53 12.83 14.47 -2.28
C SER A 53 11.77 14.85 -1.26
N HIS A 54 10.84 15.73 -1.65
CA HIS A 54 9.69 16.07 -0.81
C HIS A 54 8.80 14.86 -0.56
N TYR A 55 8.46 14.12 -1.60
CA TYR A 55 7.61 12.93 -1.50
C TYR A 55 8.20 11.83 -0.61
N MET A 56 9.50 11.56 -0.73
CA MET A 56 10.16 10.46 -0.01
C MET A 56 10.44 10.76 1.47
N THR A 57 10.44 12.03 1.88
CA THR A 57 10.83 12.45 3.23
C THR A 57 9.68 12.72 4.18
N GLN A 58 8.45 12.44 3.76
CA GLN A 58 7.28 12.65 4.60
C GLN A 58 7.19 11.60 5.72
N PRO A 59 6.48 11.90 6.82
CA PRO A 59 6.21 10.90 7.87
C PRO A 59 5.30 9.78 7.33
N ILE A 60 5.30 8.63 7.99
CA ILE A 60 4.56 7.43 7.57
C ILE A 60 3.08 7.74 7.34
N GLU A 61 2.46 8.53 8.19
CA GLU A 61 1.04 8.88 8.15
C GLU A 61 0.63 9.63 6.87
N TYR A 62 1.57 10.36 6.29
CA TYR A 62 1.33 11.12 5.05
C TYR A 62 0.90 10.24 3.89
N TYR A 63 1.45 9.03 3.79
CA TYR A 63 1.21 8.15 2.65
C TYR A 63 -0.15 7.46 2.70
N GLY A 64 -0.78 7.42 3.86
CA GLY A 64 -2.13 6.88 4.02
C GLY A 64 -2.27 5.45 3.52
N PHE A 65 -1.28 4.58 3.74
CA PHE A 65 -1.38 3.17 3.39
C PHE A 65 -2.58 2.56 4.09
N ASN A 66 -3.23 1.64 3.41
CA ASN A 66 -4.49 1.10 3.85
C ASN A 66 -4.36 0.27 5.13
N LYS A 67 -5.09 0.64 6.16
CA LYS A 67 -5.08 -0.01 7.48
C LYS A 67 -6.31 -0.88 7.75
N GLU A 68 -7.24 -0.94 6.81
CA GLU A 68 -8.40 -1.81 6.87
C GLU A 68 -8.07 -3.18 6.31
N CYS A 69 -8.55 -4.23 6.97
CA CYS A 69 -8.67 -5.55 6.36
C CYS A 69 -10.02 -5.64 5.67
N TYR A 70 -10.02 -5.69 4.35
CA TYR A 70 -11.23 -5.87 3.56
C TYR A 70 -11.53 -7.35 3.36
N LEU A 71 -12.79 -7.70 3.49
CA LEU A 71 -13.30 -9.03 3.24
C LEU A 71 -14.25 -9.01 2.04
N PHE A 72 -13.93 -9.79 1.03
CA PHE A 72 -14.82 -10.02 -0.12
C PHE A 72 -15.53 -11.36 0.03
N ASP A 73 -16.86 -11.35 0.03
CA ASP A 73 -17.67 -12.56 0.00
C ASP A 73 -17.96 -12.95 -1.45
N THR A 74 -17.38 -14.05 -1.91
CA THR A 74 -17.52 -14.51 -3.29
C THR A 74 -18.94 -14.97 -3.63
N HIS A 75 -19.75 -15.36 -2.63
CA HIS A 75 -21.13 -15.78 -2.86
C HIS A 75 -22.07 -14.59 -3.07
N THR A 76 -21.94 -13.56 -2.24
CA THR A 76 -22.80 -12.37 -2.31
C THR A 76 -22.21 -11.28 -3.18
N GLN A 77 -20.90 -11.37 -3.52
CA GLN A 77 -20.11 -10.36 -4.24
C GLN A 77 -20.09 -9.01 -3.49
N GLN A 78 -20.13 -9.06 -2.17
CA GLN A 78 -20.11 -7.88 -1.31
C GLN A 78 -18.77 -7.73 -0.60
N TRP A 79 -18.33 -6.48 -0.45
CA TRP A 79 -17.19 -6.09 0.37
C TRP A 79 -17.63 -5.64 1.75
N SER A 80 -16.83 -5.98 2.75
CA SER A 80 -16.98 -5.46 4.10
C SER A 80 -15.61 -5.18 4.72
N VAL A 81 -15.57 -4.40 5.79
CA VAL A 81 -14.37 -4.19 6.59
C VAL A 81 -14.42 -5.17 7.76
N LEU A 82 -13.44 -6.06 7.82
CA LEU A 82 -13.35 -7.06 8.88
C LEU A 82 -12.70 -6.49 10.13
N ASP A 83 -11.62 -5.72 9.97
CA ASP A 83 -10.88 -5.11 11.06
C ASP A 83 -10.07 -3.90 10.55
N THR A 84 -9.64 -3.06 11.47
CA THR A 84 -8.79 -1.89 11.20
C THR A 84 -7.64 -1.86 12.20
N GLN A 85 -6.41 -1.97 11.70
CA GLN A 85 -5.19 -1.97 12.51
C GLN A 85 -4.11 -1.14 11.83
N THR A 86 -3.40 -0.33 12.60
CA THR A 86 -2.25 0.43 12.08
C THR A 86 -1.20 -0.50 11.47
N ASP A 87 -1.01 -1.70 12.04
CA ASP A 87 -0.05 -2.68 11.54
C ASP A 87 -0.41 -3.28 10.19
N PHE A 88 -1.64 -3.12 9.71
CA PHE A 88 -2.04 -3.50 8.34
C PHE A 88 -1.58 -2.49 7.29
N ALA A 89 -1.22 -1.26 7.67
CA ALA A 89 -0.82 -0.19 6.77
C ALA A 89 0.58 -0.45 6.18
N ARG A 90 0.64 -1.37 5.22
CA ARG A 90 1.86 -1.83 4.56
C ARG A 90 1.63 -2.01 3.07
N ALA A 91 2.66 -1.73 2.28
CA ALA A 91 2.68 -2.09 0.87
C ALA A 91 3.72 -3.17 0.62
N GLY A 92 3.42 -4.10 -0.26
CA GLY A 92 4.36 -5.17 -0.60
C GLY A 92 4.63 -6.18 0.52
N ALA A 93 3.75 -6.27 1.52
CA ALA A 93 3.77 -7.36 2.50
C ALA A 93 3.28 -8.66 1.85
N THR A 94 3.59 -9.78 2.47
CA THR A 94 3.14 -11.10 2.02
C THR A 94 2.33 -11.78 3.12
N LEU A 95 1.22 -12.42 2.74
CA LEU A 95 0.49 -13.35 3.61
C LEU A 95 0.97 -14.77 3.33
N VAL A 96 1.35 -15.49 4.39
CA VAL A 96 1.78 -16.88 4.31
C VAL A 96 1.12 -17.71 5.40
N GLY A 97 0.83 -18.96 5.09
CA GLY A 97 0.25 -19.90 6.05
C GLY A 97 -0.96 -20.63 5.50
N SER A 98 -1.74 -21.19 6.41
CA SER A 98 -2.98 -21.91 6.13
C SER A 98 -4.18 -21.10 6.59
N PRO A 99 -5.44 -21.46 6.21
CA PRO A 99 -6.64 -20.75 6.67
C PRO A 99 -6.78 -20.67 8.19
N ASP A 100 -6.20 -21.60 8.93
CA ASP A 100 -6.29 -21.66 10.38
C ASP A 100 -5.20 -20.82 11.07
N GLU A 101 -4.07 -20.62 10.40
CA GLU A 101 -2.94 -19.88 10.93
C GLU A 101 -2.12 -19.24 9.82
N PHE A 102 -2.11 -17.94 9.76
CA PHE A 102 -1.31 -17.20 8.77
C PHE A 102 -0.62 -15.99 9.37
N TYR A 103 0.36 -15.51 8.63
CA TYR A 103 1.26 -14.43 9.03
C TYR A 103 1.31 -13.35 7.98
N LEU A 104 1.27 -12.11 8.43
CA LEU A 104 1.56 -10.93 7.61
C LEU A 104 3.05 -10.60 7.75
N VAL A 105 3.79 -10.77 6.67
CA VAL A 105 5.26 -10.73 6.69
C VAL A 105 5.75 -9.41 6.09
N GLN A 106 6.50 -8.65 6.89
CA GLN A 106 7.28 -7.48 6.49
C GLN A 106 6.47 -6.40 5.72
N GLY A 107 6.93 -5.98 4.54
CA GLY A 107 6.36 -4.91 3.74
C GLY A 107 6.96 -3.53 4.03
N GLU A 108 6.59 -2.56 3.23
CA GLU A 108 7.00 -1.16 3.40
C GLU A 108 5.98 -0.39 4.23
N LEU A 109 6.46 0.41 5.16
CA LEU A 109 5.65 1.34 5.97
C LEU A 109 5.44 2.68 5.25
N LYS A 110 6.38 3.03 4.39
CA LYS A 110 6.37 4.15 3.45
C LYS A 110 7.38 3.86 2.35
N PRO A 111 7.37 4.57 1.23
CA PRO A 111 8.34 4.36 0.17
C PRO A 111 9.78 4.33 0.69
N GLY A 112 10.50 3.24 0.41
CA GLY A 112 11.89 3.06 0.80
C GLY A 112 12.15 2.66 2.26
N VAL A 113 11.13 2.52 3.09
CA VAL A 113 11.27 2.11 4.50
C VAL A 113 10.55 0.80 4.75
N ARG A 114 11.31 -0.27 4.86
CA ARG A 114 10.79 -1.62 5.10
C ARG A 114 10.66 -1.95 6.57
N SER A 115 9.61 -2.69 6.90
CA SER A 115 9.42 -3.27 8.23
C SER A 115 10.15 -4.61 8.34
N ASN A 116 10.76 -4.88 9.49
CA ASN A 116 11.30 -6.20 9.83
C ASN A 116 10.32 -7.03 10.66
N LYS A 117 9.10 -6.54 10.87
CA LYS A 117 8.09 -7.20 11.71
C LYS A 117 7.27 -8.20 10.91
N THR A 118 6.92 -9.30 11.58
CA THR A 118 5.97 -10.29 11.10
C THR A 118 4.89 -10.45 12.15
N PHE A 119 3.63 -10.44 11.73
CA PHE A 119 2.47 -10.55 12.63
C PHE A 119 1.73 -11.85 12.37
N LYS A 120 1.40 -12.55 13.43
CA LYS A 120 0.42 -13.64 13.35
C LYS A 120 -0.98 -13.02 13.23
N VAL A 121 -1.72 -13.47 12.23
CA VAL A 121 -3.11 -13.06 12.05
C VAL A 121 -4.01 -14.16 12.59
N VAL A 122 -4.85 -13.80 13.54
CA VAL A 122 -5.80 -14.71 14.18
C VAL A 122 -7.20 -14.29 13.78
N VAL A 123 -7.94 -15.20 13.15
CA VAL A 123 -9.35 -15.03 12.83
C VAL A 123 -10.19 -15.57 13.98
N LYS A 124 -11.03 -14.72 14.53
CA LYS A 124 -11.95 -15.10 15.63
C LYS A 124 -13.37 -15.20 15.14
#